data_e5d7b50661c7d27b4cf047a8c07733c5
#
_entry.id   e5d7b50661c7d27b4cf047a8c07733c5
#
_cell.length_a   1.000
_cell.length_b   1.000
_cell.length_c   1.000
_cell.angle_alpha   90.00
_cell.angle_beta   90.00
_cell.angle_gamma   90.00
#
_symmetry.space_group_name_H-M   'P 1'
#
loop_
_entity.id
_entity.type
_entity.pdbx_description
1 polymer ?
#
loop_
_entity_poly.entity_id
_entity_poly.type
_entity_poly.pdbx_seq_one_letter_code
_entity_poly.pdbx_strand_id
1 'polypeptide(L)'
;KPPLRSEDDRQAVVEAVKSGLIDVIGSFHTPQDEESKRLPFEEAASGAVGLETMLPVLMRLYHSGDLDLPTLFRALSLNPAKRMGLECGRLTKGAPADLVLFDPDKPIVLDRFKLLSKSKNTPFDGARLQGKVLETFVSGTSVYRST
;
A
#
# COMPACT_ATOMS: atom_id res chain seq x y z
N LYS A 1 -14.25 -3.47 2.53
CA LYS A 1 -14.26 -4.64 1.66
C LYS A 1 -12.87 -4.83 1.09
N PRO A 2 -12.35 -6.05 0.99
CA PRO A 2 -12.96 -7.31 1.46
C PRO A 2 -13.15 -7.33 2.98
N PRO A 3 -14.02 -8.20 3.53
CA PRO A 3 -14.21 -8.33 4.96
C PRO A 3 -12.97 -8.90 5.64
N LEU A 4 -12.71 -8.51 6.88
CA LEU A 4 -11.67 -9.13 7.70
C LEU A 4 -12.06 -10.57 8.02
N ARG A 5 -11.08 -11.46 8.09
CA ARG A 5 -11.22 -12.89 8.34
C ARG A 5 -10.40 -13.30 9.57
N SER A 6 -10.33 -14.60 9.82
CA SER A 6 -9.51 -15.18 10.89
C SER A 6 -8.01 -14.95 10.66
N GLU A 7 -7.21 -15.17 11.68
CA GLU A 7 -5.75 -15.12 11.56
C GLU A 7 -5.22 -16.23 10.63
N ASP A 8 -5.83 -17.41 10.65
CA ASP A 8 -5.46 -18.50 9.74
C ASP A 8 -5.72 -18.12 8.27
N ASP A 9 -6.85 -17.46 7.98
CA ASP A 9 -7.13 -16.94 6.64
C ASP A 9 -6.10 -15.86 6.23
N ARG A 10 -5.72 -14.99 7.16
CA ARG A 10 -4.68 -13.98 6.89
C ARG A 10 -3.35 -14.64 6.53
N GLN A 11 -2.93 -15.62 7.29
CA GLN A 11 -1.70 -16.37 7.04
C GLN A 11 -1.75 -17.12 5.70
N ALA A 12 -2.89 -17.76 5.39
CA ALA A 12 -3.09 -18.41 4.10
C ALA A 12 -3.00 -17.44 2.92
N VAL A 13 -3.52 -16.23 3.06
CA VAL A 13 -3.40 -15.18 2.03
C VAL A 13 -1.95 -14.71 1.87
N VAL A 14 -1.21 -14.54 2.96
CA VAL A 14 0.22 -14.18 2.91
C VAL A 14 1.03 -15.27 2.20
N GLU A 15 0.79 -16.54 2.53
CA GLU A 15 1.47 -17.67 1.87
C GLU A 15 1.08 -17.77 0.38
N ALA A 16 -0.18 -17.46 0.04
CA ALA A 16 -0.62 -17.40 -1.35
C ALA A 16 0.10 -16.29 -2.16
N VAL A 17 0.40 -15.15 -1.54
CA VAL A 17 1.25 -14.09 -2.16
C VAL A 17 2.69 -14.57 -2.29
N LYS A 18 3.23 -15.21 -1.24
CA LYS A 18 4.61 -15.71 -1.21
C LYS A 18 4.86 -16.78 -2.28
N SER A 19 3.92 -17.70 -2.45
CA SER A 19 3.98 -18.75 -3.47
C SER A 19 3.65 -18.26 -4.89
N GLY A 20 3.12 -17.02 -5.05
CA GLY A 20 2.72 -16.45 -6.33
C GLY A 20 1.35 -16.92 -6.81
N LEU A 21 0.55 -17.57 -5.99
CA LEU A 21 -0.85 -17.89 -6.27
C LEU A 21 -1.69 -16.61 -6.36
N ILE A 22 -1.42 -15.65 -5.45
CA ILE A 22 -1.91 -14.28 -5.54
C ILE A 22 -0.77 -13.43 -6.06
N ASP A 23 -0.92 -12.87 -7.24
CA ASP A 23 0.13 -12.17 -7.95
C ASP A 23 0.02 -10.64 -7.93
N VAL A 24 -1.07 -10.09 -7.39
CA VAL A 24 -1.30 -8.64 -7.31
C VAL A 24 -1.84 -8.24 -5.93
N ILE A 25 -1.26 -7.19 -5.35
CA ILE A 25 -1.76 -6.51 -4.15
C ILE A 25 -2.25 -5.12 -4.54
N GLY A 26 -3.49 -4.79 -4.19
CA GLY A 26 -4.10 -3.49 -4.43
C GLY A 26 -4.40 -2.74 -3.14
N SER A 27 -4.40 -1.41 -3.20
CA SER A 27 -4.71 -0.56 -2.05
C SER A 27 -6.20 -0.54 -1.70
N PHE A 28 -7.07 -0.85 -2.64
CA PHE A 28 -8.52 -0.70 -2.53
C PHE A 28 -8.94 0.64 -1.92
N HIS A 29 -8.20 1.71 -2.31
CA HIS A 29 -8.43 3.06 -1.85
C HIS A 29 -9.88 3.50 -2.13
N THR A 30 -10.69 3.54 -1.09
CA THR A 30 -12.10 3.89 -1.14
C THR A 30 -12.39 4.89 -0.03
N PRO A 31 -11.96 6.16 -0.22
CA PRO A 31 -12.21 7.20 0.78
C PRO A 31 -13.71 7.43 0.96
N GLN A 32 -14.12 7.64 2.19
CA GLN A 32 -15.49 7.94 2.57
C GLN A 32 -15.53 9.25 3.35
N ASP A 33 -16.64 9.93 3.32
CA ASP A 33 -16.86 11.07 4.18
C ASP A 33 -17.06 10.66 5.65
N GLU A 34 -16.88 11.60 6.58
CA GLU A 34 -16.91 11.30 8.00
C GLU A 34 -18.32 10.95 8.48
N GLU A 35 -19.34 11.57 7.91
CA GLU A 35 -20.73 11.35 8.28
C GLU A 35 -21.17 9.92 7.94
N SER A 36 -20.85 9.46 6.72
CA SER A 36 -21.17 8.09 6.30
C SER A 36 -20.45 7.01 7.12
N LYS A 37 -19.34 7.36 7.81
CA LYS A 37 -18.59 6.46 8.70
C LYS A 37 -19.08 6.44 10.13
N ARG A 38 -19.87 7.43 10.55
CA ARG A 38 -20.44 7.55 11.92
C ARG A 38 -21.76 6.82 12.10
N LEU A 39 -22.35 6.34 11.03
CA LEU A 39 -23.58 5.57 11.07
C LEU A 39 -23.38 4.23 11.83
N PRO A 40 -24.47 3.60 12.31
CA PRO A 40 -24.41 2.24 12.83
C PRO A 40 -23.68 1.30 11.88
N PHE A 41 -23.02 0.25 12.40
CA PHE A 41 -22.15 -0.61 11.62
C PHE A 41 -22.78 -1.15 10.33
N GLU A 42 -24.06 -1.52 10.39
CA GLU A 42 -24.78 -2.07 9.24
C GLU A 42 -25.01 -1.04 8.13
N GLU A 43 -25.17 0.23 8.50
CA GLU A 43 -25.45 1.34 7.59
C GLU A 43 -24.19 2.10 7.17
N ALA A 44 -23.10 1.96 7.94
CA ALA A 44 -21.87 2.69 7.70
C ALA A 44 -21.23 2.31 6.35
N ALA A 45 -20.83 3.31 5.60
CA ALA A 45 -20.15 3.10 4.33
C ALA A 45 -18.86 2.28 4.50
N SER A 46 -18.67 1.25 3.69
CA SER A 46 -17.45 0.47 3.67
C SER A 46 -16.35 1.17 2.85
N GLY A 47 -15.11 1.05 3.29
CA GLY A 47 -13.96 1.62 2.61
C GLY A 47 -13.02 2.37 3.54
N ALA A 48 -11.82 2.63 3.06
CA ALA A 48 -10.78 3.38 3.78
C ALA A 48 -9.81 4.03 2.80
N VAL A 49 -9.09 5.06 3.28
CA VAL A 49 -7.93 5.59 2.59
C VAL A 49 -6.83 4.51 2.56
N GLY A 50 -6.31 4.20 1.40
CA GLY A 50 -5.35 3.13 1.19
C GLY A 50 -4.08 3.51 0.42
N LEU A 51 -4.09 4.58 -0.40
CA LEU A 51 -2.94 4.91 -1.24
C LEU A 51 -1.69 5.25 -0.42
N GLU A 52 -1.80 6.15 0.53
CA GLU A 52 -0.67 6.62 1.35
C GLU A 52 -0.28 5.62 2.44
N THR A 53 -1.18 4.70 2.80
CA THR A 53 -0.97 3.74 3.88
C THR A 53 -0.48 2.38 3.37
N MET A 54 -0.63 2.09 2.08
CA MET A 54 -0.35 0.77 1.50
C MET A 54 1.09 0.31 1.75
N LEU A 55 2.07 1.10 1.35
CA LEU A 55 3.48 0.70 1.49
C LEU A 55 3.88 0.48 2.96
N PRO A 56 3.70 1.44 3.88
CA PRO A 56 4.12 1.24 5.27
C PRO A 56 3.36 0.12 5.97
N VAL A 57 2.11 -0.15 5.60
CA VAL A 57 1.36 -1.29 6.17
C VAL A 57 1.93 -2.61 5.66
N LEU A 58 2.25 -2.71 4.38
CA LEU A 58 2.82 -3.93 3.80
C LEU A 58 4.27 -4.18 4.25
N MET A 59 5.01 -3.13 4.60
CA MET A 59 6.35 -3.27 5.19
C MET A 59 6.33 -4.06 6.50
N ARG A 60 5.19 -4.18 7.19
CA ARG A 60 5.05 -5.08 8.35
C ARG A 60 5.32 -6.53 7.99
N LEU A 61 4.91 -6.97 6.79
CA LEU A 61 5.16 -8.33 6.29
C LEU A 61 6.63 -8.57 5.98
N TYR A 62 7.33 -7.53 5.55
CA TYR A 62 8.78 -7.58 5.37
C TYR A 62 9.51 -7.67 6.72
N HIS A 63 9.17 -6.83 7.68
CA HIS A 63 9.81 -6.78 8.98
C HIS A 63 9.50 -8.01 9.86
N SER A 64 8.33 -8.65 9.67
CA SER A 64 8.02 -9.94 10.31
C SER A 64 8.73 -11.12 9.67
N GLY A 65 9.34 -10.96 8.48
CA GLY A 65 9.96 -12.03 7.73
C GLY A 65 8.97 -12.89 6.91
N ASP A 66 7.71 -12.47 6.84
CA ASP A 66 6.67 -13.18 6.08
C ASP A 66 6.92 -13.07 4.57
N LEU A 67 7.31 -11.89 4.09
CA LEU A 67 7.60 -11.62 2.67
C LEU A 67 8.93 -10.87 2.50
N ASP A 68 9.65 -11.15 1.42
CA ASP A 68 10.80 -10.35 1.02
C ASP A 68 10.40 -9.15 0.14
N LEU A 69 11.28 -8.15 0.04
CA LEU A 69 11.04 -6.96 -0.77
C LEU A 69 10.81 -7.27 -2.26
N PRO A 70 11.57 -8.18 -2.91
CA PRO A 70 11.30 -8.54 -4.28
C PRO A 70 9.89 -9.09 -4.52
N THR A 71 9.39 -9.93 -3.62
CA THR A 71 8.02 -10.47 -3.70
C THR A 71 6.98 -9.38 -3.51
N LEU A 72 7.16 -8.50 -2.51
CA LEU A 72 6.27 -7.36 -2.30
C LEU A 72 6.22 -6.45 -3.54
N PHE A 73 7.36 -6.01 -4.06
CA PHE A 73 7.37 -5.11 -5.21
C PHE A 73 6.97 -5.77 -6.52
N ARG A 74 7.15 -7.08 -6.64
CA ARG A 74 6.57 -7.83 -7.75
C ARG A 74 5.05 -7.76 -7.73
N ALA A 75 4.43 -7.98 -6.56
CA ALA A 75 2.99 -7.95 -6.40
C ALA A 75 2.39 -6.52 -6.44
N LEU A 76 3.14 -5.50 -6.04
CA LEU A 76 2.70 -4.10 -6.04
C LEU A 76 2.88 -3.37 -7.37
N SER A 77 3.87 -3.77 -8.17
CA SER A 77 4.30 -2.99 -9.34
C SER A 77 4.43 -3.83 -10.61
N LEU A 78 5.34 -4.80 -10.64
CA LEU A 78 5.64 -5.54 -11.86
C LEU A 78 4.47 -6.36 -12.38
N ASN A 79 3.81 -7.13 -11.50
CA ASN A 79 2.70 -7.98 -11.91
C ASN A 79 1.46 -7.19 -12.31
N PRO A 80 1.03 -6.15 -11.56
CA PRO A 80 -0.05 -5.26 -12.02
C PRO A 80 0.24 -4.63 -13.38
N ALA A 81 1.47 -4.12 -13.60
CA ALA A 81 1.85 -3.54 -14.88
C ALA A 81 1.73 -4.55 -16.03
N LYS A 82 2.24 -5.78 -15.83
CA LYS A 82 2.11 -6.86 -16.82
C LYS A 82 0.65 -7.22 -17.11
N ARG A 83 -0.18 -7.32 -16.07
CA ARG A 83 -1.62 -7.64 -16.22
C ARG A 83 -2.38 -6.57 -16.99
N MET A 84 -1.99 -5.31 -16.82
CA MET A 84 -2.59 -4.16 -17.48
C MET A 84 -1.95 -3.84 -18.85
N GLY A 85 -0.91 -4.56 -19.25
CA GLY A 85 -0.18 -4.28 -20.50
C GLY A 85 0.60 -2.96 -20.48
N LEU A 86 1.05 -2.51 -19.29
CA LEU A 86 1.78 -1.26 -19.12
C LEU A 86 3.29 -1.49 -19.25
N GLU A 87 3.98 -0.57 -19.93
CA GLU A 87 5.44 -0.57 -20.11
C GLU A 87 6.20 0.06 -18.92
N CYS A 88 5.77 -0.27 -17.67
CA CYS A 88 6.34 0.25 -16.43
C CYS A 88 6.50 -0.86 -15.38
N GLY A 89 6.78 -0.51 -14.13
CA GLY A 89 6.88 -1.45 -13.01
C GLY A 89 8.16 -2.28 -12.96
N ARG A 90 9.21 -1.87 -13.69
CA ARG A 90 10.50 -2.56 -13.75
C ARG A 90 11.67 -1.59 -13.87
N LEU A 91 12.80 -1.96 -13.29
CA LEU A 91 14.07 -1.25 -13.40
C LEU A 91 14.90 -1.88 -14.52
N THR A 92 14.71 -1.43 -15.75
CA THR A 92 15.48 -1.91 -16.92
C THR A 92 16.00 -0.73 -17.73
N LYS A 93 17.17 -0.89 -18.35
CA LYS A 93 17.74 0.13 -19.22
C LYS A 93 16.76 0.47 -20.37
N GLY A 94 16.46 1.76 -20.54
CA GLY A 94 15.55 2.25 -21.56
C GLY A 94 14.07 2.31 -21.11
N ALA A 95 13.72 1.79 -19.93
CA ALA A 95 12.38 1.97 -19.38
C ALA A 95 12.18 3.41 -18.89
N PRO A 96 10.92 3.90 -18.82
CA PRO A 96 10.61 5.17 -18.17
C PRO A 96 11.15 5.21 -16.73
N ALA A 97 11.70 6.35 -16.33
CA ALA A 97 12.23 6.54 -14.99
C ALA A 97 11.10 6.87 -13.99
N ASP A 98 10.16 5.92 -13.83
CA ASP A 98 9.10 5.96 -12.83
C ASP A 98 9.60 5.21 -11.60
N LEU A 99 10.05 5.96 -10.60
CA LEU A 99 10.83 5.44 -9.48
C LEU A 99 10.26 5.92 -8.16
N VAL A 100 10.36 5.07 -7.14
CA VAL A 100 10.13 5.44 -5.75
C VAL A 100 11.40 5.20 -4.94
N LEU A 101 11.91 6.24 -4.31
CA LEU A 101 12.95 6.14 -3.29
C LEU A 101 12.27 6.08 -1.94
N PHE A 102 12.55 5.04 -1.16
CA PHE A 102 12.00 4.87 0.18
C PHE A 102 13.04 4.30 1.14
N ASP A 103 12.84 4.58 2.42
CA ASP A 103 13.64 4.01 3.51
C ASP A 103 12.78 2.95 4.20
N PRO A 104 13.14 1.65 4.10
CA PRO A 104 12.34 0.56 4.65
C PRO A 104 12.26 0.58 6.17
N ASP A 105 13.28 1.11 6.85
CA ASP A 105 13.42 1.03 8.30
C ASP A 105 12.98 2.30 9.03
N LYS A 106 12.76 3.38 8.28
CA LYS A 106 12.39 4.66 8.88
C LYS A 106 11.06 4.57 9.63
N PRO A 107 11.05 4.82 10.95
CA PRO A 107 9.84 4.76 11.75
C PRO A 107 8.91 5.93 11.40
N ILE A 108 7.64 5.64 11.35
CA ILE A 108 6.57 6.63 11.18
C ILE A 108 5.44 6.35 12.17
N VAL A 109 4.77 7.40 12.62
CA VAL A 109 3.46 7.31 13.28
C VAL A 109 2.45 7.87 12.29
N LEU A 110 1.51 7.02 11.88
CA LEU A 110 0.49 7.44 10.94
C LEU A 110 -0.48 8.39 11.62
N ASP A 111 -0.55 9.61 11.11
CA ASP A 111 -1.48 10.64 11.54
C ASP A 111 -2.46 10.91 10.40
N ARG A 112 -3.71 10.53 10.59
CA ARG A 112 -4.74 10.67 9.55
C ARG A 112 -4.90 12.11 9.05
N PHE A 113 -4.66 13.10 9.91
CA PHE A 113 -4.82 14.51 9.55
C PHE A 113 -3.67 15.02 8.66
N LYS A 114 -2.53 14.32 8.64
CA LYS A 114 -1.40 14.62 7.75
C LYS A 114 -1.49 13.94 6.39
N LEU A 115 -2.46 13.04 6.18
CA LEU A 115 -2.67 12.43 4.87
C LEU A 115 -3.10 13.48 3.84
N LEU A 116 -2.63 13.34 2.61
CA LEU A 116 -3.00 14.21 1.47
C LEU A 116 -4.44 13.98 1.04
N SER A 117 -4.97 12.78 1.25
CA SER A 117 -6.38 12.46 0.99
C SER A 117 -7.30 13.46 1.69
N LYS A 118 -8.34 13.93 1.01
CA LYS A 118 -9.38 14.77 1.60
C LYS A 118 -10.11 14.05 2.72
N SER A 119 -10.49 12.80 2.49
CA SER A 119 -11.04 11.93 3.53
C SER A 119 -9.94 11.42 4.46
N LYS A 120 -10.27 11.28 5.74
CA LYS A 120 -9.33 10.91 6.80
C LYS A 120 -9.63 9.54 7.43
N ASN A 121 -10.54 8.77 6.81
CA ASN A 121 -10.95 7.47 7.33
C ASN A 121 -9.90 6.39 7.02
N THR A 122 -9.12 6.04 8.01
CA THR A 122 -8.13 4.96 7.94
C THR A 122 -8.18 4.11 9.21
N PRO A 123 -8.06 2.77 9.12
CA PRO A 123 -7.95 1.90 10.29
C PRO A 123 -6.57 1.95 10.95
N PHE A 124 -5.63 2.68 10.36
CA PHE A 124 -4.24 2.73 10.80
C PHE A 124 -3.88 4.03 11.53
N ASP A 125 -4.85 4.86 11.88
CA ASP A 125 -4.60 6.09 12.63
C ASP A 125 -3.88 5.81 13.96
N GLY A 126 -2.80 6.52 14.24
CA GLY A 126 -1.93 6.29 15.40
C GLY A 126 -1.02 5.06 15.30
N ALA A 127 -1.11 4.28 14.23
CA ALA A 127 -0.27 3.09 14.07
C ALA A 127 1.21 3.46 13.94
N ARG A 128 2.05 2.72 14.67
CA ARG A 128 3.51 2.78 14.52
C ARG A 128 3.92 1.80 13.43
N LEU A 129 4.48 2.34 12.36
CA LEU A 129 4.87 1.61 11.16
C LEU A 129 6.32 1.93 10.81
N GLN A 130 6.88 1.20 9.86
CA GLN A 130 8.17 1.48 9.24
C GLN A 130 7.99 1.51 7.72
N GLY A 131 8.90 2.22 7.04
CA GLY A 131 8.84 2.35 5.58
C GLY A 131 8.30 3.71 5.15
N LYS A 132 9.20 4.67 4.98
CA LYS A 132 8.85 6.03 4.54
C LYS A 132 9.27 6.25 3.10
N VAL A 133 8.33 6.67 2.25
CA VAL A 133 8.65 7.19 0.92
C VAL A 133 9.38 8.52 1.08
N LEU A 134 10.56 8.62 0.47
CA LEU A 134 11.40 9.81 0.49
C LEU A 134 11.18 10.66 -0.75
N GLU A 135 11.11 10.05 -1.92
CA GLU A 135 10.93 10.75 -3.18
C GLU A 135 10.25 9.85 -4.22
N THR A 136 9.45 10.48 -5.09
CA THR A 136 8.80 9.79 -6.21
C THR A 136 9.14 10.53 -7.51
N PHE A 137 9.49 9.76 -8.52
CA PHE A 137 9.81 10.28 -9.86
C PHE A 137 8.82 9.72 -10.88
N VAL A 138 8.40 10.58 -11.80
CA VAL A 138 7.62 10.21 -12.99
C VAL A 138 8.37 10.70 -14.21
N SER A 139 8.70 9.80 -15.11
CA SER A 139 9.51 10.07 -16.30
C SER A 139 10.79 10.86 -15.98
N GLY A 140 11.44 10.52 -14.87
CA GLY A 140 12.67 11.16 -14.39
C GLY A 140 12.49 12.50 -13.67
N THR A 141 11.27 13.02 -13.59
CA THR A 141 10.97 14.26 -12.88
C THR A 141 10.51 13.96 -11.45
N SER A 142 11.12 14.59 -10.45
CA SER A 142 10.68 14.50 -9.05
C SER A 142 9.32 15.17 -8.89
N VAL A 143 8.30 14.37 -8.53
CA VAL A 143 6.92 14.84 -8.35
C VAL A 143 6.50 14.88 -6.89
N TYR A 144 7.25 14.21 -6.02
CA TYR A 144 7.04 14.22 -4.58
C TYR A 144 8.37 14.10 -3.86
N ARG A 145 8.55 14.90 -2.81
CA ARG A 145 9.66 14.79 -1.87
C ARG A 145 9.13 14.92 -0.44
N SER A 146 9.46 13.95 0.39
CA SER A 146 9.13 13.99 1.81
C SER A 146 9.94 15.08 2.52
N THR A 147 9.28 15.85 3.31
CA THR A 147 9.88 16.74 4.30
C THR A 147 10.25 15.99 5.59
#